data_d8e1fdd8c79b62c07030a1216c8812ca
#
_entry.id   d8e1fdd8c79b62c07030a1216c8812ca
#
_cell.length_a   1.000
_cell.length_b   1.000
_cell.length_c   1.000
_cell.angle_alpha   90.00
_cell.angle_beta   90.00
_cell.angle_gamma   90.00
#
_symmetry.space_group_name_H-M   'P 1'
#
loop_
_entity.id
_entity.type
_entity.pdbx_description
1 polymer ?
#
loop_
_entity_poly.entity_id
_entity_poly.type
_entity_poly.pdbx_seq_one_letter_code
_entity_poly.pdbx_strand_id
1 'polypeptide(L)'
;MNNNSRRIVSQRTFWCLCLAAGLLFLGAVFLLSRHADMQDCERRMTELIDFVKEQSSSYVQYNEIAVAKALVRGTTAVQELDGVTLDCGEDELRQYVERLGLTGISVLDANGRLICEYSTDGIGYTRLQTDLEAERVLAVIGHPQSTYVRRVQLTDGSFADAAVRSCADGRGAVLGWP
;
A
#
# COMPACT_ATOMS: atom_id res chain seq x y z
N MET A 1 58.68 -64.62 -24.45
CA MET A 1 57.84 -63.62 -23.73
C MET A 1 56.46 -63.65 -24.32
N ASN A 2 55.46 -63.96 -23.50
CA ASN A 2 54.16 -64.54 -23.86
C ASN A 2 53.22 -63.52 -24.51
N ASN A 3 52.74 -63.79 -25.73
CA ASN A 3 51.79 -62.93 -26.46
C ASN A 3 50.48 -62.66 -25.70
N ASN A 4 50.11 -63.56 -24.77
CA ASN A 4 48.95 -63.41 -23.94
C ASN A 4 49.02 -62.25 -22.92
N SER A 5 50.23 -61.98 -22.36
CA SER A 5 50.42 -60.92 -21.39
C SER A 5 50.26 -59.55 -22.05
N ARG A 6 50.72 -59.37 -23.30
CA ARG A 6 50.49 -58.12 -24.05
C ARG A 6 49.03 -57.85 -24.37
N ARG A 7 48.27 -58.88 -24.69
CA ARG A 7 46.82 -58.74 -24.98
C ARG A 7 46.04 -58.33 -23.72
N ILE A 8 46.35 -58.93 -22.56
CA ILE A 8 45.68 -58.64 -21.28
C ILE A 8 45.99 -57.22 -20.83
N VAL A 9 47.19 -56.75 -20.94
CA VAL A 9 47.59 -55.38 -20.61
C VAL A 9 46.90 -54.37 -21.55
N SER A 10 46.85 -54.65 -22.85
CA SER A 10 46.13 -53.81 -23.85
C SER A 10 44.63 -53.72 -23.57
N GLN A 11 44.03 -54.83 -23.14
CA GLN A 11 42.58 -54.87 -22.82
C GLN A 11 42.28 -54.08 -21.55
N ARG A 12 43.10 -54.17 -20.52
CA ARG A 12 42.93 -53.40 -19.27
C ARG A 12 43.13 -51.92 -19.49
N THR A 13 44.11 -51.50 -20.26
CA THR A 13 44.35 -50.10 -20.61
C THR A 13 43.20 -49.53 -21.45
N PHE A 14 42.61 -50.29 -22.34
CA PHE A 14 41.44 -49.91 -23.12
C PHE A 14 40.23 -49.64 -22.18
N TRP A 15 39.93 -50.56 -21.26
CA TRP A 15 38.82 -50.35 -20.30
C TRP A 15 39.07 -49.14 -19.36
N CYS A 16 40.30 -48.92 -18.93
CA CYS A 16 40.64 -47.75 -18.12
C CYS A 16 40.43 -46.43 -18.91
N LEU A 17 40.80 -46.39 -20.18
CA LEU A 17 40.54 -45.24 -21.04
C LEU A 17 39.05 -44.99 -21.28
N CYS A 18 38.28 -46.05 -21.52
CA CYS A 18 36.82 -45.93 -21.65
C CYS A 18 36.15 -45.41 -20.38
N LEU A 19 36.57 -45.91 -19.21
CA LEU A 19 36.06 -45.41 -17.93
C LEU A 19 36.43 -43.93 -17.68
N ALA A 20 37.67 -43.55 -17.96
CA ALA A 20 38.14 -42.18 -17.85
C ALA A 20 37.37 -41.25 -18.79
N ALA A 21 37.17 -41.64 -20.05
CA ALA A 21 36.38 -40.87 -21.00
C ALA A 21 34.92 -40.74 -20.58
N GLY A 22 34.31 -41.82 -20.04
CA GLY A 22 32.96 -41.83 -19.52
C GLY A 22 32.81 -40.88 -18.34
N LEU A 23 33.74 -40.87 -17.40
CA LEU A 23 33.75 -39.96 -16.24
C LEU A 23 33.91 -38.48 -16.66
N LEU A 24 34.79 -38.22 -17.63
CA LEU A 24 34.93 -36.87 -18.18
C LEU A 24 33.67 -36.39 -18.89
N PHE A 25 33.01 -37.26 -19.64
CA PHE A 25 31.75 -36.94 -20.31
C PHE A 25 30.64 -36.65 -19.29
N LEU A 26 30.47 -37.50 -18.26
CA LEU A 26 29.51 -37.28 -17.21
C LEU A 26 29.79 -35.97 -16.43
N GLY A 27 31.06 -35.69 -16.15
CA GLY A 27 31.47 -34.44 -15.54
C GLY A 27 31.12 -33.21 -16.36
N ALA A 28 31.38 -33.27 -17.69
CA ALA A 28 31.03 -32.19 -18.60
C ALA A 28 29.50 -31.97 -18.69
N VAL A 29 28.71 -33.05 -18.79
CA VAL A 29 27.24 -32.97 -18.80
C VAL A 29 26.71 -32.37 -17.49
N PHE A 30 27.26 -32.80 -16.36
CA PHE A 30 26.89 -32.26 -15.05
C PHE A 30 27.18 -30.75 -14.94
N LEU A 31 28.37 -30.32 -15.37
CA LEU A 31 28.75 -28.89 -15.34
C LEU A 31 27.87 -28.06 -16.29
N LEU A 32 27.56 -28.56 -17.48
CA LEU A 32 26.68 -27.88 -18.44
C LEU A 32 25.24 -27.78 -17.89
N SER A 33 24.69 -28.86 -17.30
CA SER A 33 23.37 -28.86 -16.68
C SER A 33 23.31 -27.85 -15.54
N ARG A 34 24.31 -27.87 -14.65
CA ARG A 34 24.35 -26.94 -13.53
C ARG A 34 24.46 -25.48 -13.98
N HIS A 35 25.19 -25.22 -15.07
CA HIS A 35 25.30 -23.87 -15.63
C HIS A 35 23.97 -23.40 -16.24
N ALA A 36 23.28 -24.29 -16.97
CA ALA A 36 21.95 -24.02 -17.51
C ALA A 36 20.90 -23.76 -16.40
N ASP A 37 20.91 -24.59 -15.35
CA ASP A 37 20.01 -24.41 -14.20
C ASP A 37 20.24 -23.08 -13.48
N MET A 38 21.50 -22.66 -13.36
CA MET A 38 21.88 -21.40 -12.73
C MET A 38 21.43 -20.20 -13.57
N GLN A 39 21.60 -20.25 -14.89
CA GLN A 39 21.10 -19.20 -15.80
C GLN A 39 19.57 -19.12 -15.80
N ASP A 40 18.88 -20.25 -15.75
CA ASP A 40 17.42 -20.28 -15.68
C ASP A 40 16.92 -19.69 -14.33
N CYS A 41 17.63 -19.97 -13.23
CA CYS A 41 17.34 -19.40 -11.92
C CYS A 41 17.55 -17.88 -11.91
N GLU A 42 18.66 -17.38 -12.45
CA GLU A 42 18.94 -15.94 -12.58
C GLU A 42 17.87 -15.23 -13.41
N ARG A 43 17.48 -15.84 -14.55
CA ARG A 43 16.42 -15.30 -15.40
C ARG A 43 15.09 -15.19 -14.68
N ARG A 44 14.64 -16.27 -14.01
CA ARG A 44 13.40 -16.26 -13.22
C ARG A 44 13.44 -15.25 -12.09
N MET A 45 14.59 -15.09 -11.44
CA MET A 45 14.76 -14.11 -10.38
C MET A 45 14.65 -12.68 -10.91
N THR A 46 15.24 -12.41 -12.08
CA THR A 46 15.12 -11.11 -12.75
C THR A 46 13.65 -10.82 -13.15
N GLU A 47 12.98 -11.80 -13.75
CA GLU A 47 11.55 -11.67 -14.12
C GLU A 47 10.67 -11.41 -12.89
N LEU A 48 10.93 -12.04 -11.74
CA LEU A 48 10.23 -11.79 -10.48
C LEU A 48 10.51 -10.38 -9.93
N ILE A 49 11.76 -9.93 -9.99
CA ILE A 49 12.12 -8.58 -9.53
C ILE A 49 11.44 -7.53 -10.39
N ASP A 50 11.43 -7.70 -11.71
CA ASP A 50 10.77 -6.78 -12.62
C ASP A 50 9.26 -6.75 -12.39
N PHE A 51 8.63 -7.92 -12.19
CA PHE A 51 7.21 -8.01 -11.85
C PHE A 51 6.89 -7.29 -10.53
N VAL A 52 7.68 -7.52 -9.47
CA VAL A 52 7.48 -6.85 -8.17
C VAL A 52 7.66 -5.35 -8.29
N LYS A 53 8.64 -4.91 -9.08
CA LYS A 53 8.91 -3.48 -9.33
C LYS A 53 7.75 -2.81 -10.08
N GLU A 54 7.21 -3.47 -11.10
CA GLU A 54 6.07 -3.00 -11.88
C GLU A 54 4.80 -2.92 -10.99
N GLN A 55 4.53 -3.96 -10.20
CA GLN A 55 3.42 -3.98 -9.25
C GLN A 55 3.56 -2.88 -8.19
N SER A 56 4.74 -2.70 -7.64
CA SER A 56 5.02 -1.64 -6.66
C SER A 56 4.83 -0.25 -7.27
N SER A 57 5.32 -0.02 -8.48
CA SER A 57 5.14 1.24 -9.21
C SER A 57 3.66 1.54 -9.48
N SER A 58 2.91 0.55 -9.93
CA SER A 58 1.47 0.68 -10.18
C SER A 58 0.69 0.97 -8.88
N TYR A 59 1.08 0.34 -7.78
CA TYR A 59 0.46 0.58 -6.47
C TYR A 59 0.73 2.00 -5.95
N VAL A 60 1.97 2.48 -6.08
CA VAL A 60 2.34 3.85 -5.71
C VAL A 60 1.54 4.85 -6.53
N GLN A 61 1.48 4.68 -7.86
CA GLN A 61 0.72 5.56 -8.74
C GLN A 61 -0.78 5.56 -8.41
N TYR A 62 -1.36 4.38 -8.14
CA TYR A 62 -2.76 4.28 -7.73
C TYR A 62 -3.03 5.01 -6.42
N ASN A 63 -2.13 4.87 -5.45
CA ASN A 63 -2.24 5.55 -4.16
C ASN A 63 -2.11 7.07 -4.30
N GLU A 64 -1.20 7.57 -5.12
CA GLU A 64 -1.04 9.00 -5.41
C GLU A 64 -2.30 9.60 -6.05
N ILE A 65 -2.90 8.91 -7.03
CA ILE A 65 -4.16 9.33 -7.66
C ILE A 65 -5.30 9.34 -6.63
N ALA A 66 -5.37 8.34 -5.76
CA ALA A 66 -6.39 8.27 -4.73
C ALA A 66 -6.26 9.41 -3.72
N VAL A 67 -5.03 9.69 -3.25
CA VAL A 67 -4.75 10.83 -2.36
C VAL A 67 -5.08 12.16 -3.03
N ALA A 68 -4.74 12.34 -4.31
CA ALA A 68 -5.09 13.54 -5.05
C ALA A 68 -6.61 13.74 -5.17
N LYS A 69 -7.37 12.67 -5.43
CA LYS A 69 -8.85 12.71 -5.45
C LYS A 69 -9.42 13.06 -4.08
N ALA A 70 -8.88 12.46 -3.01
CA ALA A 70 -9.28 12.77 -1.65
C ALA A 70 -9.04 14.24 -1.31
N LEU A 71 -7.88 14.78 -1.70
CA LEU A 71 -7.54 16.17 -1.51
C LEU A 71 -8.55 17.11 -2.22
N VAL A 72 -8.87 16.83 -3.49
CA VAL A 72 -9.83 17.63 -4.26
C VAL A 72 -11.23 17.56 -3.64
N ARG A 73 -11.72 16.36 -3.29
CA ARG A 73 -13.00 16.21 -2.59
C ARG A 73 -13.01 16.95 -1.26
N GLY A 74 -11.99 16.73 -0.44
CA GLY A 74 -11.85 17.36 0.87
C GLY A 74 -11.85 18.88 0.79
N THR A 75 -11.10 19.47 -0.13
CA THR A 75 -11.07 20.93 -0.33
C THR A 75 -12.41 21.47 -0.81
N THR A 76 -13.10 20.77 -1.70
CA THR A 76 -14.43 21.19 -2.19
C THR A 76 -15.46 21.14 -1.06
N ALA A 77 -15.53 20.01 -0.33
CA ALA A 77 -16.45 19.88 0.80
C ALA A 77 -16.19 20.91 1.91
N VAL A 78 -14.91 21.22 2.16
CA VAL A 78 -14.49 22.23 3.11
C VAL A 78 -14.89 23.64 2.68
N GLN A 79 -14.79 23.97 1.40
CA GLN A 79 -15.22 25.27 0.86
C GLN A 79 -16.72 25.51 1.05
N GLU A 80 -17.53 24.47 0.93
CA GLU A 80 -18.97 24.52 1.18
C GLU A 80 -19.33 24.83 2.65
N LEU A 81 -18.40 24.55 3.56
CA LEU A 81 -18.54 24.84 5.00
C LEU A 81 -17.89 26.16 5.42
N ASP A 82 -17.30 26.90 4.47
CA ASP A 82 -16.64 28.16 4.80
C ASP A 82 -17.66 29.21 5.27
N GLY A 83 -17.42 29.75 6.46
CA GLY A 83 -18.34 30.70 7.10
C GLY A 83 -19.62 30.09 7.66
N VAL A 84 -19.78 28.78 7.65
CA VAL A 84 -20.96 28.08 8.20
C VAL A 84 -20.71 27.71 9.66
N THR A 85 -21.74 27.92 10.48
CA THR A 85 -21.82 27.40 11.84
C THR A 85 -22.68 26.14 11.80
N LEU A 86 -22.07 24.99 12.13
CA LEU A 86 -22.78 23.70 12.14
C LEU A 86 -23.61 23.60 13.44
N ASP A 87 -24.92 23.45 13.33
CA ASP A 87 -25.74 23.04 14.45
C ASP A 87 -25.61 21.52 14.67
N CYS A 88 -25.65 21.10 15.91
CA CYS A 88 -25.56 19.68 16.30
C CYS A 88 -26.90 18.92 16.19
N GLY A 89 -27.84 19.44 15.43
CA GLY A 89 -29.06 18.75 15.08
C GLY A 89 -28.80 17.58 14.13
N GLU A 90 -29.31 16.39 14.48
CA GLU A 90 -29.12 15.19 13.65
C GLU A 90 -29.62 15.41 12.21
N ASP A 91 -30.77 16.07 12.04
CA ASP A 91 -31.35 16.36 10.72
C ASP A 91 -30.47 17.32 9.92
N GLU A 92 -29.84 18.30 10.55
CA GLU A 92 -28.96 19.24 9.89
C GLU A 92 -27.65 18.55 9.44
N LEU A 93 -27.02 17.80 10.33
CA LEU A 93 -25.82 17.04 10.00
C LEU A 93 -26.08 16.03 8.89
N ARG A 94 -27.23 15.36 8.90
CA ARG A 94 -27.68 14.46 7.83
C ARG A 94 -27.77 15.19 6.50
N GLN A 95 -28.41 16.37 6.44
CA GLN A 95 -28.52 17.15 5.21
C GLN A 95 -27.15 17.54 4.65
N TYR A 96 -26.19 17.91 5.49
CA TYR A 96 -24.81 18.17 5.06
C TYR A 96 -24.15 16.93 4.50
N VAL A 97 -24.28 15.78 5.15
CA VAL A 97 -23.73 14.50 4.68
C VAL A 97 -24.28 14.13 3.31
N GLU A 98 -25.59 14.21 3.12
CA GLU A 98 -26.26 13.92 1.84
C GLU A 98 -25.85 14.92 0.74
N ARG A 99 -25.86 16.22 1.04
CA ARG A 99 -25.54 17.28 0.08
C ARG A 99 -24.10 17.21 -0.40
N LEU A 100 -23.16 16.93 0.50
CA LEU A 100 -21.72 16.88 0.20
C LEU A 100 -21.24 15.51 -0.24
N GLY A 101 -22.12 14.50 -0.25
CA GLY A 101 -21.78 13.12 -0.59
C GLY A 101 -20.75 12.50 0.37
N LEU A 102 -20.86 12.86 1.65
CA LEU A 102 -20.03 12.31 2.73
C LEU A 102 -20.67 11.05 3.30
N THR A 103 -19.91 10.30 4.08
CA THR A 103 -20.43 9.21 4.91
C THR A 103 -20.50 9.59 6.37
N GLY A 104 -19.82 10.66 6.77
CA GLY A 104 -19.88 11.16 8.13
C GLY A 104 -19.42 12.61 8.26
N ILE A 105 -19.97 13.28 9.27
CA ILE A 105 -19.59 14.61 9.72
C ILE A 105 -19.57 14.63 11.24
N SER A 106 -18.52 15.20 11.81
CA SER A 106 -18.35 15.32 13.26
C SER A 106 -17.96 16.74 13.61
N VAL A 107 -18.49 17.28 14.67
CA VAL A 107 -18.19 18.61 15.18
C VAL A 107 -17.36 18.48 16.45
N LEU A 108 -16.23 19.19 16.49
CA LEU A 108 -15.32 19.20 17.62
C LEU A 108 -15.31 20.57 18.30
N ASP A 109 -15.09 20.59 19.61
CA ASP A 109 -14.82 21.83 20.33
C ASP A 109 -13.42 22.39 20.03
N ALA A 110 -13.10 23.57 20.56
CA ALA A 110 -11.79 24.21 20.39
C ALA A 110 -10.61 23.38 20.95
N ASN A 111 -10.88 22.38 21.79
CA ASN A 111 -9.90 21.46 22.36
C ASN A 111 -9.82 20.12 21.58
N GLY A 112 -10.54 20.01 20.46
CA GLY A 112 -10.59 18.78 19.65
C GLY A 112 -11.44 17.65 20.23
N ARG A 113 -12.33 17.95 21.20
CA ARG A 113 -13.25 16.97 21.76
C ARG A 113 -14.52 16.90 20.93
N LEU A 114 -15.04 15.70 20.73
CA LEU A 114 -16.27 15.48 20.00
C LEU A 114 -17.47 16.09 20.74
N ILE A 115 -18.21 16.95 20.03
CA ILE A 115 -19.47 17.51 20.49
C ILE A 115 -20.64 16.68 19.97
N CYS A 116 -20.68 16.48 18.66
CA CYS A 116 -21.72 15.71 18.00
C CYS A 116 -21.17 15.06 16.71
N GLU A 117 -21.84 14.01 16.28
CA GLU A 117 -21.44 13.23 15.11
C GLU A 117 -22.67 12.63 14.42
N TYR A 118 -22.68 12.65 13.10
CA TYR A 118 -23.61 11.91 12.27
C TYR A 118 -22.83 11.10 11.24
N SER A 119 -23.16 9.82 11.07
CA SER A 119 -22.49 8.93 10.13
C SER A 119 -23.46 7.87 9.63
N THR A 120 -23.45 7.64 8.31
CA THR A 120 -24.24 6.57 7.66
C THR A 120 -23.55 5.20 7.76
N ASP A 121 -22.20 5.17 7.65
CA ASP A 121 -21.42 3.93 7.59
C ASP A 121 -20.43 3.82 8.77
N GLY A 122 -20.65 4.59 9.85
CA GLY A 122 -19.78 4.61 11.01
C GLY A 122 -18.40 5.23 10.74
N ILE A 123 -18.20 5.94 9.63
CA ILE A 123 -16.98 6.68 9.31
C ILE A 123 -17.11 8.11 9.85
N GLY A 124 -17.07 8.23 11.17
CA GLY A 124 -17.03 9.51 11.86
C GLY A 124 -15.73 9.67 12.65
N TYR A 125 -15.61 10.80 13.36
CA TYR A 125 -14.40 11.11 14.14
C TYR A 125 -14.09 10.05 15.18
N THR A 126 -15.11 9.46 15.82
CA THR A 126 -14.94 8.38 16.80
C THR A 126 -14.12 7.21 16.24
N ARG A 127 -14.31 6.88 14.98
CA ARG A 127 -13.55 5.82 14.30
C ARG A 127 -12.21 6.32 13.73
N LEU A 128 -12.16 7.55 13.28
CA LEU A 128 -10.99 8.14 12.62
C LEU A 128 -9.96 8.71 13.59
N GLN A 129 -10.34 9.04 14.84
CA GLN A 129 -9.50 9.76 15.81
C GLN A 129 -8.17 9.07 16.11
N THR A 130 -8.10 7.73 16.04
CA THR A 130 -6.88 6.96 16.30
C THR A 130 -5.81 7.21 15.23
N ASP A 131 -6.24 7.50 14.01
CA ASP A 131 -5.37 7.61 12.83
C ASP A 131 -5.19 9.06 12.38
N LEU A 132 -6.05 9.96 12.87
CA LEU A 132 -5.88 11.41 12.71
C LEU A 132 -4.89 11.94 13.73
N GLU A 133 -3.89 12.66 13.26
CA GLU A 133 -2.89 13.29 14.14
C GLU A 133 -3.54 14.41 14.95
N ALA A 134 -3.78 14.17 16.24
CA ALA A 134 -4.48 15.10 17.13
C ALA A 134 -3.89 16.52 17.13
N GLU A 135 -2.55 16.63 17.05
CA GLU A 135 -1.85 17.92 16.98
C GLU A 135 -2.21 18.70 15.70
N ARG A 136 -2.37 18.00 14.57
CA ARG A 136 -2.77 18.63 13.30
C ARG A 136 -4.23 19.02 13.29
N VAL A 137 -5.09 18.19 13.90
CA VAL A 137 -6.51 18.52 14.09
C VAL A 137 -6.64 19.81 14.89
N LEU A 138 -5.95 19.90 16.02
CA LEU A 138 -5.95 21.10 16.86
C LEU A 138 -5.36 22.32 16.16
N ALA A 139 -4.28 22.14 15.38
CA ALA A 139 -3.68 23.23 14.62
C ALA A 139 -4.66 23.81 13.59
N VAL A 140 -5.48 22.96 12.94
CA VAL A 140 -6.52 23.41 11.99
C VAL A 140 -7.64 24.15 12.71
N ILE A 141 -8.12 23.62 13.85
CA ILE A 141 -9.16 24.27 14.63
C ILE A 141 -8.73 25.69 15.06
N GLY A 142 -7.47 25.86 15.44
CA GLY A 142 -6.91 27.17 15.83
C GLY A 142 -6.64 28.13 14.66
N HIS A 143 -6.70 27.66 13.41
CA HIS A 143 -6.35 28.45 12.22
C HIS A 143 -7.45 28.33 11.14
N PRO A 144 -8.41 29.27 11.08
CA PRO A 144 -9.60 29.17 10.23
C PRO A 144 -9.36 28.97 8.74
N GLN A 145 -8.19 29.34 8.23
CA GLN A 145 -7.83 29.15 6.80
C GLN A 145 -7.12 27.83 6.51
N SER A 146 -6.83 27.05 7.55
CA SER A 146 -6.13 25.77 7.40
C SER A 146 -7.11 24.63 7.13
N THR A 147 -6.66 23.67 6.35
CA THR A 147 -7.38 22.41 6.10
C THR A 147 -6.38 21.26 6.25
N TYR A 148 -6.80 20.21 6.91
CA TYR A 148 -6.05 18.97 7.01
C TYR A 148 -6.83 17.86 6.31
N VAL A 149 -6.23 17.23 5.30
CA VAL A 149 -6.82 16.11 4.57
C VAL A 149 -5.90 14.92 4.72
N ARG A 150 -6.46 13.77 5.02
CA ARG A 150 -5.70 12.52 5.19
C ARG A 150 -6.50 11.33 4.71
N ARG A 151 -5.80 10.40 4.07
CA ARG A 151 -6.29 9.05 3.84
C ARG A 151 -5.90 8.16 5.01
N VAL A 152 -6.88 7.45 5.56
CA VAL A 152 -6.76 6.59 6.74
C VAL A 152 -7.07 5.16 6.33
N GLN A 153 -6.26 4.19 6.78
CA GLN A 153 -6.59 2.79 6.63
C GLN A 153 -7.36 2.32 7.86
N LEU A 154 -8.57 1.85 7.66
CA LEU A 154 -9.43 1.36 8.73
C LEU A 154 -9.00 -0.04 9.18
N THR A 155 -9.46 -0.45 10.37
CA THR A 155 -9.13 -1.74 10.98
C THR A 155 -9.56 -2.97 10.17
N ASP A 156 -10.52 -2.81 9.27
CA ASP A 156 -10.98 -3.85 8.34
C ASP A 156 -10.16 -3.92 7.04
N GLY A 157 -9.12 -3.08 6.93
CA GLY A 157 -8.25 -2.98 5.76
C GLY A 157 -8.78 -2.06 4.65
N SER A 158 -10.01 -1.55 4.75
CA SER A 158 -10.54 -0.54 3.84
C SER A 158 -9.90 0.82 4.08
N PHE A 159 -10.09 1.75 3.15
CA PHE A 159 -9.60 3.12 3.28
C PHE A 159 -10.77 4.08 3.45
N ALA A 160 -10.55 5.10 4.27
CA ALA A 160 -11.42 6.26 4.39
C ALA A 160 -10.60 7.53 4.17
N ASP A 161 -11.20 8.50 3.55
CA ASP A 161 -10.62 9.82 3.41
C ASP A 161 -11.28 10.76 4.44
N ALA A 162 -10.49 11.60 5.07
CA ALA A 162 -10.95 12.55 6.08
C ALA A 162 -10.42 13.96 5.79
N ALA A 163 -11.26 14.96 6.00
CA ALA A 163 -10.86 16.37 5.98
C ALA A 163 -11.28 17.05 7.29
N VAL A 164 -10.40 17.91 7.80
CA VAL A 164 -10.65 18.70 9.00
C VAL A 164 -10.61 20.18 8.62
N ARG A 165 -11.58 20.95 9.10
CA ARG A 165 -11.69 22.41 8.93
C ARG A 165 -12.14 23.08 10.22
N SER A 166 -11.73 24.32 10.42
CA SER A 166 -12.30 25.19 11.43
C SER A 166 -13.64 25.77 10.96
N CYS A 167 -14.63 25.79 11.84
CA CYS A 167 -15.90 26.48 11.64
C CYS A 167 -15.78 27.97 12.01
N ALA A 168 -16.76 28.78 11.60
CA ALA A 168 -16.79 30.22 11.87
C ALA A 168 -16.79 30.56 13.36
N ASP A 169 -17.32 29.69 14.20
CA ASP A 169 -17.44 29.83 15.66
C ASP A 169 -16.26 29.27 16.46
N GLY A 170 -15.17 28.89 15.79
CA GLY A 170 -13.96 28.33 16.42
C GLY A 170 -14.06 26.84 16.78
N ARG A 171 -15.12 26.16 16.37
CA ARG A 171 -15.24 24.71 16.44
C ARG A 171 -14.54 24.06 15.23
N GLY A 172 -14.31 22.77 15.30
CA GLY A 172 -13.77 21.98 14.17
C GLY A 172 -14.83 21.10 13.54
N ALA A 173 -14.80 20.98 12.23
CA ALA A 173 -15.58 19.97 11.50
C ALA A 173 -14.63 18.90 10.95
N VAL A 174 -14.96 17.63 11.18
CA VAL A 174 -14.29 16.47 10.57
C VAL A 174 -15.26 15.82 9.60
N LEU A 175 -14.87 15.75 8.36
CA LEU A 175 -15.64 15.19 7.25
C LEU A 175 -15.02 13.84 6.86
N GLY A 176 -15.84 12.80 6.69
CA GLY A 176 -15.40 11.46 6.33
C GLY A 176 -16.13 10.92 5.09
N TRP A 177 -15.40 10.22 4.23
CA TRP A 177 -15.95 9.48 3.07
C TRP A 177 -15.09 8.24 2.75
N PRO A 178 -15.65 7.19 2.08
CA PRO A 178 -14.94 5.97 1.70
C PRO A 178 -13.97 6.17 0.55
#